data_9315b671039d88a154ab302c2738a176
#
_entry.id   9315b671039d88a154ab302c2738a176
#
_cell.length_a   1.000
_cell.length_b   1.000
_cell.length_c   1.000
_cell.angle_alpha   90.00
_cell.angle_beta   90.00
_cell.angle_gamma   90.00
#
_symmetry.space_group_name_H-M   'P 1'
#
loop_
_entity.id
_entity.type
_entity.pdbx_description
1 polymer ?
#
loop_
_entity_poly.entity_id
_entity_poly.type
_entity_poly.pdbx_seq_one_letter_code
_entity_poly.pdbx_strand_id
1 'polypeptide(L)'
;MRRARERSLSGVWLLCAALTACADTRSGASTASARSESESAMPIASSLVLIDAPSNLGLRPPRPGVEPGVRRMPDALRATGLLQRLHAHDGGRVEAPAYSPEPDHATGFRNGEAIADYSQSLADRLSPWLRRKRFVLMLGGDCSVLLGSGLALKRHGRYGLAFVDAHDDFSFARDRRRYQGHFAAAGLDLGLSTGHGPQALSNLRGQSPYFRGEDVVHLGLVTTDDDRRDYDVESFERSGIHSIDAATIHRDGARQVADRARTRLEAMPTEGYWIHVDADVLAERVMPAVDSPNPDGLDFEQLRALLAPLLASPKAIGMELTIFDPDLDPDGTLARRLSDAIVGAFEDSGRLRE
;
A
#
# COMPACT_ATOMS: atom_id res chain seq x y z
N MET A 1 43.31 -42.15 18.28
CA MET A 1 44.64 -41.95 18.91
C MET A 1 44.89 -40.47 19.10
N ARG A 2 45.18 -40.10 20.40
CA ARG A 2 45.78 -38.89 20.96
C ARG A 2 45.07 -37.55 20.72
N ARG A 3 44.29 -37.04 21.73
CA ARG A 3 44.66 -36.27 22.96
C ARG A 3 45.37 -34.93 22.60
N ALA A 4 44.69 -33.80 22.82
CA ALA A 4 44.56 -32.99 24.04
C ALA A 4 45.71 -31.98 24.22
N ARG A 5 45.40 -30.71 24.46
CA ARG A 5 45.70 -30.02 25.72
C ARG A 5 45.29 -28.54 25.70
N GLU A 6 44.63 -28.21 26.76
CA GLU A 6 44.34 -26.92 27.35
C GLU A 6 45.60 -26.08 27.63
N ARG A 7 45.41 -24.78 27.80
CA ARG A 7 45.93 -23.91 28.93
C ARG A 7 45.34 -22.50 28.77
N SER A 8 44.45 -22.11 29.53
CA SER A 8 44.35 -21.32 30.76
C SER A 8 45.58 -20.48 31.10
N LEU A 9 45.34 -19.17 31.27
CA LEU A 9 45.96 -18.39 32.33
C LEU A 9 45.23 -17.04 32.54
N SER A 10 44.82 -16.88 33.77
CA SER A 10 44.23 -15.78 34.49
C SER A 10 45.22 -14.64 34.73
N GLY A 11 44.73 -13.44 35.01
CA GLY A 11 45.54 -12.34 35.49
C GLY A 11 44.67 -11.14 35.92
N VAL A 12 44.35 -11.14 37.14
CA VAL A 12 43.73 -10.22 38.08
C VAL A 12 44.74 -9.13 38.52
N TRP A 13 44.23 -8.08 39.13
CA TRP A 13 44.80 -7.01 39.98
C TRP A 13 44.73 -5.61 39.36
N LEU A 14 44.47 -4.53 40.08
CA LEU A 14 43.92 -4.17 41.41
C LEU A 14 43.64 -2.64 41.42
N LEU A 15 42.71 -2.26 42.24
CA LEU A 15 42.40 -0.93 42.77
C LEU A 15 43.56 0.05 42.95
N CYS A 16 43.27 1.35 42.81
CA CYS A 16 43.60 2.34 43.82
C CYS A 16 42.66 3.56 43.77
N ALA A 17 42.04 3.80 44.90
CA ALA A 17 41.31 5.02 45.24
C ALA A 17 42.27 5.99 45.94
N ALA A 18 42.07 7.28 45.80
CA ALA A 18 42.35 8.26 46.82
C ALA A 18 41.66 9.61 46.57
N LEU A 19 40.95 10.01 47.58
CA LEU A 19 40.33 11.27 47.92
C LEU A 19 41.26 12.47 47.84
N THR A 20 40.74 13.65 47.55
CA THR A 20 40.70 14.76 48.55
C THR A 20 39.90 15.96 48.04
N ALA A 21 39.17 16.55 48.94
CA ALA A 21 38.23 17.67 48.82
C ALA A 21 38.97 19.06 48.94
N CYS A 22 38.27 20.09 48.50
CA CYS A 22 37.95 21.39 49.15
C CYS A 22 37.56 22.38 48.06
N ALA A 23 36.37 22.83 48.05
CA ALA A 23 35.69 23.99 48.63
C ALA A 23 36.06 25.35 47.95
N ASP A 24 35.14 25.97 47.42
CA ASP A 24 34.46 27.21 47.72
C ASP A 24 34.24 28.17 46.50
N THR A 25 33.04 28.52 46.36
CA THR A 25 32.27 29.77 46.28
C THR A 25 32.05 30.46 44.94
N ARG A 26 30.74 30.74 44.83
CA ARG A 26 30.04 31.90 44.27
C ARG A 26 29.46 31.79 42.86
N SER A 27 28.13 31.61 42.92
CA SER A 27 27.11 32.57 42.47
C SER A 27 27.11 32.95 40.98
N GLY A 28 26.07 32.45 40.33
CA GLY A 28 25.63 32.88 39.00
C GLY A 28 24.38 32.09 38.61
N ALA A 29 23.22 32.48 39.17
CA ALA A 29 21.93 31.96 38.73
C ALA A 29 21.69 32.44 37.31
N SER A 30 21.77 31.50 36.35
CA SER A 30 21.14 31.67 35.02
C SER A 30 20.08 30.58 34.91
N THR A 31 18.84 31.01 35.11
CA THR A 31 17.66 30.23 34.84
C THR A 31 17.57 29.97 33.33
N ALA A 32 18.17 28.91 32.87
CA ALA A 32 17.80 28.33 31.57
C ALA A 32 16.44 27.69 31.72
N SER A 33 15.41 28.45 31.35
CA SER A 33 14.06 27.96 31.10
C SER A 33 14.14 26.86 30.03
N ALA A 34 14.07 25.61 30.47
CA ALA A 34 13.75 24.50 29.59
C ALA A 34 12.35 24.75 29.04
N ARG A 35 12.26 25.32 27.87
CA ARG A 35 11.05 25.27 27.09
C ARG A 35 10.83 23.80 26.76
N SER A 36 9.96 23.15 27.51
CA SER A 36 9.26 21.96 27.01
C SER A 36 8.49 22.42 25.79
N GLU A 37 9.00 22.09 24.61
CA GLU A 37 8.18 22.14 23.41
C GLU A 37 7.03 21.14 23.65
N SER A 38 5.89 21.70 24.08
CA SER A 38 4.63 20.98 24.06
C SER A 38 4.40 20.64 22.59
N GLU A 39 4.57 19.37 22.25
CA GLU A 39 4.07 18.80 21.00
C GLU A 39 2.55 19.03 21.01
N SER A 40 2.13 20.18 20.46
CA SER A 40 0.70 20.50 20.35
C SER A 40 0.10 19.43 19.47
N ALA A 41 -0.89 18.71 19.99
CA ALA A 41 -1.67 17.75 19.21
C ALA A 41 -2.22 18.49 18.00
N MET A 42 -1.71 18.15 16.81
CA MET A 42 -2.16 18.71 15.54
C MET A 42 -3.62 18.29 15.30
N PRO A 43 -4.48 19.14 14.74
CA PRO A 43 -5.85 18.79 14.38
C PRO A 43 -5.90 17.51 13.52
N ILE A 44 -6.98 16.73 13.61
CA ILE A 44 -7.14 15.45 12.89
C ILE A 44 -6.93 15.62 11.37
N ALA A 45 -7.39 16.73 10.80
CA ALA A 45 -7.18 17.08 9.39
C ALA A 45 -5.69 17.21 9.02
N SER A 46 -4.84 17.72 9.92
CA SER A 46 -3.39 17.77 9.73
C SER A 46 -2.68 16.42 9.95
N SER A 47 -3.41 15.37 10.32
CA SER A 47 -2.90 14.02 10.48
C SER A 47 -2.80 13.23 9.18
N LEU A 48 -3.42 13.70 8.10
CA LEU A 48 -3.39 13.08 6.77
C LEU A 48 -2.16 13.53 5.99
N VAL A 49 -1.45 12.57 5.43
CA VAL A 49 -0.24 12.79 4.61
C VAL A 49 -0.49 12.23 3.23
N LEU A 50 -0.23 13.02 2.18
CA LEU A 50 -0.33 12.58 0.79
C LEU A 50 1.06 12.34 0.22
N ILE A 51 1.31 11.14 -0.30
CA ILE A 51 2.58 10.72 -0.91
C ILE A 51 2.33 10.28 -2.34
N ASP A 52 3.18 10.71 -3.27
CA ASP A 52 3.13 10.24 -4.66
C ASP A 52 4.07 9.05 -4.88
N ALA A 53 3.56 8.04 -5.59
CA ALA A 53 4.28 6.85 -5.99
C ALA A 53 4.09 6.58 -7.50
N PRO A 54 4.64 7.43 -8.40
CA PRO A 54 4.40 7.42 -9.85
C PRO A 54 5.07 6.22 -10.53
N SER A 55 4.54 5.01 -10.34
CA SER A 55 5.02 3.77 -10.97
C SER A 55 4.18 3.42 -12.20
N ASN A 56 4.82 2.78 -13.18
CA ASN A 56 4.17 2.03 -14.26
C ASN A 56 4.89 0.69 -14.46
N LEU A 57 5.76 0.33 -13.53
CA LEU A 57 6.68 -0.79 -13.62
C LEU A 57 5.97 -2.14 -13.67
N GLY A 58 4.82 -2.25 -12.98
CA GLY A 58 4.05 -3.47 -12.85
C GLY A 58 3.19 -3.80 -14.06
N LEU A 59 3.04 -2.89 -15.02
CA LEU A 59 2.17 -3.06 -16.19
C LEU A 59 2.93 -3.48 -17.45
N ARG A 60 2.17 -4.01 -18.41
CA ARG A 60 2.64 -4.22 -19.78
C ARG A 60 2.51 -2.93 -20.58
N PRO A 61 3.35 -2.72 -21.61
CA PRO A 61 3.15 -1.62 -22.53
C PRO A 61 1.79 -1.81 -23.24
N PRO A 62 0.94 -0.78 -23.31
CA PRO A 62 -0.37 -0.88 -23.99
C PRO A 62 -0.22 -1.18 -25.49
N ARG A 63 0.91 -0.79 -26.06
CA ARG A 63 1.37 -1.12 -27.42
C ARG A 63 2.87 -0.95 -27.52
N PRO A 64 3.55 -1.56 -28.52
CA PRO A 64 4.99 -1.44 -28.69
C PRO A 64 5.45 0.02 -28.70
N GLY A 65 6.46 0.35 -27.87
CA GLY A 65 7.06 1.68 -27.78
C GLY A 65 6.25 2.71 -27.00
N VAL A 66 5.16 2.32 -26.33
CA VAL A 66 4.33 3.21 -25.49
C VAL A 66 4.35 2.70 -24.05
N GLU A 67 4.80 3.53 -23.11
CA GLU A 67 4.74 3.22 -21.69
C GLU A 67 3.30 3.40 -21.15
N PRO A 68 2.89 2.61 -20.14
CA PRO A 68 1.62 2.85 -19.44
C PRO A 68 1.57 4.24 -18.82
N GLY A 69 0.45 4.95 -19.03
CA GLY A 69 0.30 6.33 -18.60
C GLY A 69 0.02 6.52 -17.11
N VAL A 70 -0.28 5.46 -16.38
CA VAL A 70 -0.64 5.48 -14.95
C VAL A 70 0.40 6.19 -14.06
N ARG A 71 1.67 6.25 -14.47
CA ARG A 71 2.70 7.02 -13.75
C ARG A 71 2.38 8.50 -13.60
N ARG A 72 1.48 9.04 -14.42
CA ARG A 72 1.04 10.45 -14.36
C ARG A 72 -0.18 10.66 -13.45
N MET A 73 -0.73 9.59 -12.90
CA MET A 73 -1.88 9.63 -12.02
C MET A 73 -1.72 10.61 -10.84
N PRO A 74 -0.59 10.61 -10.08
CA PRO A 74 -0.43 11.57 -8.97
C PRO A 74 -0.55 13.02 -9.43
N ASP A 75 0.07 13.37 -10.55
CA ASP A 75 0.03 14.74 -11.07
C ASP A 75 -1.39 15.13 -11.52
N ALA A 76 -2.10 14.22 -12.19
CA ALA A 76 -3.48 14.46 -12.63
C ALA A 76 -4.43 14.65 -11.44
N LEU A 77 -4.32 13.84 -10.40
CA LEU A 77 -5.16 13.96 -9.21
C LEU A 77 -4.78 15.21 -8.37
N ARG A 78 -3.49 15.54 -8.25
CA ARG A 78 -3.06 16.80 -7.61
C ARG A 78 -3.59 18.03 -8.35
N ALA A 79 -3.66 18.00 -9.67
CA ALA A 79 -4.21 19.09 -10.48
C ALA A 79 -5.70 19.36 -10.20
N THR A 80 -6.45 18.40 -9.64
CA THR A 80 -7.84 18.61 -9.18
C THR A 80 -7.95 19.33 -7.83
N GLY A 81 -6.82 19.71 -7.23
CA GLY A 81 -6.76 20.30 -5.89
C GLY A 81 -6.90 19.28 -4.75
N LEU A 82 -6.65 18.00 -5.01
CA LEU A 82 -6.87 16.91 -4.03
C LEU A 82 -6.11 17.16 -2.72
N LEU A 83 -4.86 17.61 -2.76
CA LEU A 83 -4.06 17.89 -1.56
C LEU A 83 -4.75 18.94 -0.65
N GLN A 84 -5.22 20.04 -1.25
CA GLN A 84 -5.86 21.14 -0.53
C GLN A 84 -7.24 20.73 -0.02
N ARG A 85 -8.03 20.05 -0.85
CA ARG A 85 -9.38 19.58 -0.51
C ARG A 85 -9.39 18.59 0.66
N LEU A 86 -8.34 17.78 0.77
CA LEU A 86 -8.15 16.84 1.88
C LEU A 86 -7.44 17.47 3.09
N HIS A 87 -7.03 18.74 3.02
CA HIS A 87 -6.19 19.39 4.03
C HIS A 87 -4.95 18.56 4.40
N ALA A 88 -4.41 17.80 3.43
CA ALA A 88 -3.34 16.87 3.66
C ALA A 88 -1.97 17.57 3.72
N HIS A 89 -1.07 17.02 4.56
CA HIS A 89 0.34 17.39 4.51
C HIS A 89 0.99 16.76 3.27
N ASP A 90 1.81 17.54 2.56
CA ASP A 90 2.56 17.00 1.42
C ASP A 90 3.74 16.15 1.92
N GLY A 91 3.61 14.84 1.77
CA GLY A 91 4.64 13.85 2.11
C GLY A 91 5.71 13.67 1.03
N GLY A 92 5.58 14.40 -0.10
CA GLY A 92 6.49 14.36 -1.22
C GLY A 92 6.27 13.16 -2.15
N ARG A 93 7.26 12.92 -3.00
CA ARG A 93 7.21 11.93 -4.09
C ARG A 93 8.36 10.94 -3.97
N VAL A 94 8.12 9.69 -4.33
CA VAL A 94 9.16 8.66 -4.52
C VAL A 94 9.22 8.35 -6.01
N GLU A 95 10.23 8.83 -6.68
CA GLU A 95 10.37 8.61 -8.12
C GLU A 95 10.64 7.14 -8.43
N ALA A 96 9.87 6.60 -9.37
CA ALA A 96 10.10 5.23 -9.86
C ALA A 96 11.29 5.20 -10.84
N PRO A 97 12.04 4.09 -10.89
CA PRO A 97 13.02 3.85 -11.95
C PRO A 97 12.41 3.95 -13.35
N ALA A 98 13.27 4.05 -14.36
CA ALA A 98 12.82 4.05 -15.75
C ALA A 98 12.13 2.73 -16.11
N TYR A 99 11.01 2.82 -16.81
CA TYR A 99 10.29 1.66 -17.34
C TYR A 99 11.11 0.95 -18.42
N SER A 100 11.15 -0.38 -18.38
CA SER A 100 11.69 -1.21 -19.44
C SER A 100 10.59 -2.08 -20.06
N PRO A 101 10.38 -2.06 -21.38
CA PRO A 101 9.46 -2.99 -22.03
C PRO A 101 10.01 -4.42 -22.07
N GLU A 102 11.30 -4.59 -21.82
CA GLU A 102 11.99 -5.88 -21.93
C GLU A 102 11.67 -6.80 -20.74
N PRO A 103 11.63 -8.11 -20.98
CA PRO A 103 11.48 -9.09 -19.92
C PRO A 103 12.69 -9.10 -18.97
N ASP A 104 12.43 -9.18 -17.66
CA ASP A 104 13.46 -9.46 -16.67
C ASP A 104 13.47 -10.96 -16.34
N HIS A 105 14.43 -11.68 -16.93
CA HIS A 105 14.56 -13.11 -16.78
C HIS A 105 15.03 -13.55 -15.39
N ALA A 106 15.65 -12.65 -14.62
CA ALA A 106 16.15 -12.97 -13.28
C ALA A 106 15.02 -13.10 -12.27
N THR A 107 13.99 -12.27 -12.39
CA THR A 107 12.85 -12.25 -11.47
C THR A 107 11.63 -13.00 -12.00
N GLY A 108 11.51 -13.17 -13.30
CA GLY A 108 10.33 -13.70 -13.98
C GLY A 108 9.19 -12.67 -14.14
N PHE A 109 9.46 -11.41 -13.83
CA PHE A 109 8.54 -10.29 -14.00
C PHE A 109 9.15 -9.24 -14.95
N ARG A 110 8.29 -8.50 -15.62
CA ARG A 110 8.70 -7.27 -16.28
C ARG A 110 9.09 -6.25 -15.21
N ASN A 111 10.25 -5.58 -15.39
CA ASN A 111 10.79 -4.61 -14.43
C ASN A 111 10.99 -5.16 -12.98
N GLY A 112 11.13 -6.47 -12.80
CA GLY A 112 11.07 -7.09 -11.48
C GLY A 112 12.13 -6.57 -10.49
N GLU A 113 13.40 -6.39 -10.92
CA GLU A 113 14.44 -5.78 -10.08
C GLU A 113 14.08 -4.33 -9.73
N ALA A 114 13.61 -3.55 -10.71
CA ALA A 114 13.19 -2.16 -10.48
C ALA A 114 12.01 -2.06 -9.50
N ILE A 115 11.03 -2.97 -9.58
CA ILE A 115 9.91 -3.06 -8.64
C ILE A 115 10.43 -3.40 -7.24
N ALA A 116 11.36 -4.35 -7.11
CA ALA A 116 11.94 -4.73 -5.83
C ALA A 116 12.65 -3.56 -5.13
N ASP A 117 13.45 -2.79 -5.86
CA ASP A 117 14.16 -1.62 -5.34
C ASP A 117 13.20 -0.46 -5.03
N TYR A 118 12.22 -0.25 -5.90
CA TYR A 118 11.22 0.77 -5.71
C TYR A 118 10.33 0.49 -4.49
N SER A 119 9.92 -0.76 -4.30
CA SER A 119 9.16 -1.19 -3.12
C SER A 119 9.90 -0.91 -1.81
N GLN A 120 11.23 -1.07 -1.79
CA GLN A 120 12.04 -0.71 -0.62
C GLN A 120 12.07 0.80 -0.39
N SER A 121 12.23 1.59 -1.46
CA SER A 121 12.23 3.04 -1.40
C SER A 121 10.88 3.58 -0.88
N LEU A 122 9.76 2.99 -1.33
CA LEU A 122 8.42 3.28 -0.83
C LEU A 122 8.29 2.91 0.65
N ALA A 123 8.74 1.70 1.05
CA ALA A 123 8.69 1.28 2.44
C ALA A 123 9.50 2.21 3.36
N ASP A 124 10.65 2.68 2.91
CA ASP A 124 11.49 3.61 3.66
C ASP A 124 10.81 4.99 3.80
N ARG A 125 10.11 5.45 2.74
CA ARG A 125 9.34 6.71 2.75
C ARG A 125 8.12 6.64 3.66
N LEU A 126 7.40 5.51 3.68
CA LEU A 126 6.20 5.32 4.49
C LEU A 126 6.50 5.17 5.99
N SER A 127 7.59 4.46 6.33
CA SER A 127 7.94 4.09 7.71
C SER A 127 7.94 5.25 8.70
N PRO A 128 8.48 6.45 8.42
CA PRO A 128 8.42 7.58 9.35
C PRO A 128 7.01 8.05 9.67
N TRP A 129 6.10 8.00 8.71
CA TRP A 129 4.72 8.44 8.90
C TRP A 129 3.92 7.42 9.70
N LEU A 130 4.11 6.11 9.42
CA LEU A 130 3.50 5.03 10.19
C LEU A 130 3.93 5.07 11.67
N ARG A 131 5.22 5.30 11.96
CA ARG A 131 5.71 5.49 13.35
C ARG A 131 5.04 6.66 14.05
N ARG A 132 4.73 7.74 13.33
CA ARG A 132 4.01 8.90 13.85
C ARG A 132 2.50 8.72 13.90
N LYS A 133 2.00 7.54 13.55
CA LYS A 133 0.57 7.21 13.48
C LYS A 133 -0.22 8.20 12.59
N ARG A 134 0.40 8.66 11.51
CA ARG A 134 -0.25 9.49 10.50
C ARG A 134 -0.99 8.59 9.53
N PHE A 135 -2.21 9.00 9.14
CA PHE A 135 -2.88 8.34 8.03
C PHE A 135 -2.21 8.75 6.73
N VAL A 136 -1.79 7.78 5.94
CA VAL A 136 -1.15 8.05 4.64
C VAL A 136 -2.14 7.77 3.51
N LEU A 137 -2.34 8.75 2.63
CA LEU A 137 -2.91 8.54 1.31
C LEU A 137 -1.76 8.50 0.30
N MET A 138 -1.54 7.35 -0.33
CA MET A 138 -0.56 7.21 -1.39
C MET A 138 -1.26 7.25 -2.75
N LEU A 139 -0.87 8.17 -3.60
CA LEU A 139 -1.28 8.21 -5.00
C LEU A 139 -0.28 7.38 -5.79
N GLY A 140 -0.71 6.20 -6.18
CA GLY A 140 0.10 5.27 -6.94
C GLY A 140 0.11 5.57 -8.43
N GLY A 141 0.73 4.72 -9.13
CA GLY A 141 0.58 4.44 -10.54
C GLY A 141 -0.05 3.07 -10.69
N ASP A 142 0.76 2.04 -10.90
CA ASP A 142 0.30 0.66 -10.97
C ASP A 142 0.22 -0.04 -9.59
N CYS A 143 -0.52 -1.15 -9.51
CA CYS A 143 -0.79 -1.88 -8.25
C CYS A 143 0.44 -2.50 -7.61
N SER A 144 1.57 -2.66 -8.31
CA SER A 144 2.80 -3.18 -7.70
C SER A 144 3.32 -2.32 -6.53
N VAL A 145 2.82 -1.08 -6.36
CA VAL A 145 3.14 -0.22 -5.19
C VAL A 145 2.68 -0.84 -3.87
N LEU A 146 1.67 -1.74 -3.89
CA LEU A 146 1.23 -2.50 -2.72
C LEU A 146 2.37 -3.31 -2.08
N LEU A 147 3.34 -3.77 -2.86
CA LEU A 147 4.51 -4.48 -2.32
C LEU A 147 5.34 -3.57 -1.40
N GLY A 148 5.44 -2.29 -1.75
CA GLY A 148 6.13 -1.29 -0.93
C GLY A 148 5.36 -0.94 0.34
N SER A 149 4.05 -0.75 0.25
CA SER A 149 3.16 -0.52 1.39
C SER A 149 3.15 -1.72 2.32
N GLY A 150 2.98 -2.92 1.77
CA GLY A 150 3.01 -4.18 2.52
C GLY A 150 4.34 -4.40 3.24
N LEU A 151 5.47 -4.14 2.56
CA LEU A 151 6.81 -4.23 3.17
C LEU A 151 6.98 -3.21 4.30
N ALA A 152 6.50 -1.96 4.13
CA ALA A 152 6.52 -0.96 5.19
C ALA A 152 5.75 -1.44 6.42
N LEU A 153 4.53 -1.91 6.23
CA LEU A 153 3.66 -2.39 7.29
C LEU A 153 4.26 -3.60 8.00
N LYS A 154 4.76 -4.57 7.24
CA LYS A 154 5.42 -5.77 7.78
C LYS A 154 6.57 -5.46 8.72
N ARG A 155 7.33 -4.39 8.46
CA ARG A 155 8.43 -3.92 9.33
C ARG A 155 7.94 -3.35 10.66
N HIS A 156 6.65 -2.99 10.74
CA HIS A 156 6.04 -2.37 11.91
C HIS A 156 5.11 -3.28 12.70
N GLY A 157 4.71 -4.44 12.15
CA GLY A 157 3.83 -5.37 12.84
C GLY A 157 2.99 -6.24 11.91
N ARG A 158 1.87 -6.74 12.42
CA ARG A 158 0.87 -7.50 11.67
C ARG A 158 -0.31 -6.59 11.34
N TYR A 159 -0.56 -6.41 10.05
CA TYR A 159 -1.65 -5.56 9.56
C TYR A 159 -2.59 -6.35 8.65
N GLY A 160 -3.84 -5.92 8.61
CA GLY A 160 -4.84 -6.39 7.66
C GLY A 160 -4.83 -5.56 6.38
N LEU A 161 -5.56 -6.04 5.38
CA LEU A 161 -5.73 -5.38 4.08
C LEU A 161 -7.21 -5.39 3.69
N ALA A 162 -7.76 -4.21 3.39
CA ALA A 162 -8.97 -4.05 2.60
C ALA A 162 -8.53 -3.86 1.14
N PHE A 163 -8.76 -4.85 0.30
CA PHE A 163 -8.36 -4.86 -1.11
C PHE A 163 -9.60 -4.61 -1.96
N VAL A 164 -9.70 -3.41 -2.55
CA VAL A 164 -10.86 -2.95 -3.33
C VAL A 164 -10.48 -2.98 -4.80
N ASP A 165 -10.95 -3.98 -5.52
CA ASP A 165 -10.51 -4.34 -6.85
C ASP A 165 -11.56 -5.21 -7.56
N ALA A 166 -11.70 -5.06 -8.88
CA ALA A 166 -12.54 -5.95 -9.68
C ALA A 166 -11.86 -7.28 -10.01
N HIS A 167 -10.53 -7.35 -9.91
CA HIS A 167 -9.74 -8.56 -10.19
C HIS A 167 -9.25 -9.21 -8.90
N ASP A 168 -8.82 -10.47 -8.97
CA ASP A 168 -8.26 -11.15 -7.80
C ASP A 168 -6.79 -10.81 -7.57
N ASP A 169 -6.10 -10.36 -8.58
CA ASP A 169 -4.67 -10.02 -8.63
C ASP A 169 -3.77 -10.99 -7.87
N PHE A 170 -4.18 -12.25 -7.92
CA PHE A 170 -3.61 -13.37 -7.19
C PHE A 170 -3.33 -14.57 -8.10
N SER A 171 -4.24 -14.80 -9.06
CA SER A 171 -4.28 -16.03 -9.84
C SER A 171 -3.28 -16.03 -10.98
N PHE A 172 -2.34 -16.97 -10.96
CA PHE A 172 -1.41 -17.15 -12.07
C PHE A 172 -2.09 -17.83 -13.26
N ALA A 173 -1.74 -17.38 -14.47
CA ALA A 173 -2.21 -18.04 -15.67
C ALA A 173 -1.81 -19.52 -15.72
N ARG A 174 -2.76 -20.41 -16.09
CA ARG A 174 -2.54 -21.86 -16.24
C ARG A 174 -1.50 -22.16 -17.31
N ASP A 175 -1.57 -21.49 -18.48
CA ASP A 175 -0.53 -21.58 -19.51
C ASP A 175 0.49 -20.46 -19.37
N ARG A 176 1.56 -20.74 -18.64
CA ARG A 176 2.69 -19.78 -18.44
C ARG A 176 3.37 -19.36 -19.74
N ARG A 177 3.25 -20.14 -20.83
CA ARG A 177 3.82 -19.80 -22.15
C ARG A 177 3.11 -18.61 -22.77
N ARG A 178 1.83 -18.37 -22.43
CA ARG A 178 1.04 -17.19 -22.87
C ARG A 178 1.75 -15.87 -22.51
N TYR A 179 2.50 -15.85 -21.42
CA TYR A 179 3.25 -14.69 -20.94
C TYR A 179 4.75 -14.77 -21.23
N GLN A 180 5.18 -15.75 -22.07
CA GLN A 180 6.61 -15.98 -22.35
C GLN A 180 7.46 -16.09 -21.09
N GLY A 181 6.87 -16.52 -19.96
CA GLY A 181 7.51 -16.62 -18.66
C GLY A 181 7.70 -15.31 -17.91
N HIS A 182 7.11 -14.20 -18.38
CA HIS A 182 7.24 -12.89 -17.73
C HIS A 182 5.88 -12.34 -17.36
N PHE A 183 5.68 -12.14 -16.06
CA PHE A 183 4.43 -11.63 -15.51
C PHE A 183 4.44 -10.10 -15.41
N ALA A 184 3.26 -9.50 -15.45
CA ALA A 184 3.00 -8.14 -14.99
C ALA A 184 2.73 -8.21 -13.48
N ALA A 185 3.47 -7.46 -12.69
CA ALA A 185 3.34 -7.56 -11.23
C ALA A 185 2.08 -6.88 -10.70
N ALA A 186 1.52 -5.92 -11.44
CA ALA A 186 0.28 -5.25 -11.07
C ALA A 186 -0.91 -6.21 -11.02
N GLY A 187 -1.03 -7.14 -11.99
CA GLY A 187 -2.10 -8.15 -11.95
C GLY A 187 -1.78 -9.38 -11.07
N LEU A 188 -0.86 -9.25 -10.11
CA LEU A 188 -0.47 -10.32 -9.16
C LEU A 188 -0.06 -9.75 -7.79
N ASP A 189 -0.31 -8.47 -7.55
CA ASP A 189 0.20 -7.79 -6.36
C ASP A 189 -0.42 -8.33 -5.06
N LEU A 190 -1.71 -8.72 -5.06
CA LEU A 190 -2.33 -9.40 -3.93
C LEU A 190 -1.70 -10.76 -3.67
N GLY A 191 -1.48 -11.56 -4.72
CA GLY A 191 -0.81 -12.85 -4.62
C GLY A 191 0.61 -12.68 -4.07
N LEU A 192 1.39 -11.77 -4.64
CA LEU A 192 2.76 -11.48 -4.20
C LEU A 192 2.80 -10.96 -2.76
N SER A 193 1.90 -10.04 -2.39
CA SER A 193 1.86 -9.45 -1.06
C SER A 193 1.45 -10.46 0.02
N THR A 194 0.72 -11.51 -0.36
CA THR A 194 0.35 -12.63 0.54
C THR A 194 1.33 -13.81 0.47
N GLY A 195 2.48 -13.64 -0.20
CA GLY A 195 3.57 -14.61 -0.19
C GLY A 195 3.49 -15.67 -1.29
N HIS A 196 2.62 -15.49 -2.28
CA HIS A 196 2.46 -16.40 -3.41
C HIS A 196 3.32 -15.96 -4.60
N GLY A 197 3.79 -16.92 -5.37
CA GLY A 197 4.61 -16.66 -6.57
C GLY A 197 6.11 -16.52 -6.32
N PRO A 198 6.88 -16.02 -7.31
CA PRO A 198 8.32 -15.93 -7.24
C PRO A 198 8.83 -15.05 -6.10
N GLN A 199 9.82 -15.57 -5.34
CA GLN A 199 10.36 -14.93 -4.15
C GLN A 199 11.05 -13.58 -4.41
N ALA A 200 11.42 -13.30 -5.65
CA ALA A 200 12.02 -12.03 -6.04
C ALA A 200 11.14 -10.83 -5.63
N LEU A 201 9.81 -10.97 -5.68
CA LEU A 201 8.86 -9.93 -5.28
C LEU A 201 8.03 -10.33 -4.06
N SER A 202 7.66 -11.61 -3.91
CA SER A 202 6.83 -12.06 -2.78
C SER A 202 7.59 -12.15 -1.46
N ASN A 203 8.94 -12.06 -1.46
CA ASN A 203 9.77 -12.21 -0.27
C ASN A 203 10.90 -11.16 -0.18
N LEU A 204 10.59 -9.90 -0.42
CA LEU A 204 11.56 -8.81 -0.32
C LEU A 204 12.18 -8.79 1.08
N ARG A 205 13.52 -8.83 1.13
CA ARG A 205 14.30 -8.83 2.38
C ARG A 205 13.93 -9.95 3.38
N GLY A 206 13.38 -11.07 2.91
CA GLY A 206 12.97 -12.18 3.77
C GLY A 206 11.75 -11.88 4.64
N GLN A 207 10.87 -10.97 4.20
CA GLN A 207 9.72 -10.48 4.99
C GLN A 207 8.36 -11.12 4.58
N SER A 208 8.38 -12.20 3.80
CA SER A 208 7.15 -12.90 3.37
C SER A 208 6.38 -13.55 4.53
N PRO A 209 5.05 -13.58 4.45
CA PRO A 209 4.18 -12.73 3.65
C PRO A 209 4.10 -11.32 4.25
N TYR A 210 3.79 -10.30 3.43
CA TYR A 210 3.57 -8.93 3.93
C TYR A 210 2.21 -8.86 4.63
N PHE A 211 1.17 -9.45 4.01
CA PHE A 211 -0.15 -9.68 4.60
C PHE A 211 -0.42 -11.18 4.67
N ARG A 212 -1.14 -11.65 5.67
CA ARG A 212 -1.63 -13.03 5.70
C ARG A 212 -2.96 -13.10 4.98
N GLY A 213 -3.24 -14.17 4.24
CA GLY A 213 -4.52 -14.32 3.53
C GLY A 213 -5.73 -14.16 4.44
N GLU A 214 -5.67 -14.74 5.66
CA GLU A 214 -6.74 -14.60 6.67
C GLU A 214 -6.96 -13.17 7.17
N ASP A 215 -6.00 -12.26 6.97
CA ASP A 215 -6.08 -10.84 7.35
C ASP A 215 -6.51 -9.94 6.19
N VAL A 216 -6.93 -10.52 5.06
CA VAL A 216 -7.38 -9.78 3.87
C VAL A 216 -8.88 -9.88 3.70
N VAL A 217 -9.51 -8.75 3.41
CA VAL A 217 -10.88 -8.66 2.89
C VAL A 217 -10.83 -8.05 1.51
N HIS A 218 -11.20 -8.84 0.50
CA HIS A 218 -11.29 -8.41 -0.88
C HIS A 218 -12.73 -7.96 -1.19
N LEU A 219 -12.88 -6.86 -1.89
CA LEU A 219 -14.15 -6.17 -2.15
C LEU A 219 -14.25 -5.76 -3.61
N GLY A 220 -15.20 -6.29 -4.34
CA GLY A 220 -15.46 -5.87 -5.72
C GLY A 220 -15.19 -6.91 -6.79
N LEU A 221 -14.73 -8.12 -6.43
CA LEU A 221 -14.38 -9.17 -7.38
C LEU A 221 -15.46 -9.40 -8.43
N VAL A 222 -15.04 -9.44 -9.67
CA VAL A 222 -15.81 -9.92 -10.81
C VAL A 222 -15.03 -11.08 -11.44
N THR A 223 -15.58 -12.28 -11.37
CA THR A 223 -14.95 -13.46 -11.97
C THR A 223 -15.78 -13.91 -13.18
N THR A 224 -15.14 -13.98 -14.33
CA THR A 224 -15.76 -14.44 -15.57
C THR A 224 -15.48 -15.93 -15.82
N ASP A 225 -16.22 -16.53 -16.78
CA ASP A 225 -15.93 -17.90 -17.23
C ASP A 225 -14.55 -17.99 -17.91
N ASP A 226 -14.08 -16.90 -18.52
CA ASP A 226 -12.77 -16.83 -19.14
C ASP A 226 -11.65 -16.83 -18.06
N ASP A 227 -11.85 -16.14 -16.95
CA ASP A 227 -10.91 -16.18 -15.82
C ASP A 227 -10.79 -17.58 -15.26
N ARG A 228 -11.91 -18.28 -15.03
CA ARG A 228 -11.90 -19.66 -14.53
C ARG A 228 -11.21 -20.64 -15.50
N ARG A 229 -11.25 -20.39 -16.79
CA ARG A 229 -10.56 -21.19 -17.79
C ARG A 229 -9.07 -20.91 -17.87
N ASP A 230 -8.70 -19.64 -17.82
CA ASP A 230 -7.34 -19.18 -18.15
C ASP A 230 -6.42 -19.03 -16.96
N TYR A 231 -6.98 -18.86 -15.75
CA TYR A 231 -6.24 -18.61 -14.51
C TYR A 231 -6.52 -19.67 -13.42
N ASP A 232 -5.61 -19.82 -12.47
CA ASP A 232 -5.72 -20.72 -11.31
C ASP A 232 -6.52 -20.06 -10.17
N VAL A 233 -7.78 -19.75 -10.44
CA VAL A 233 -8.68 -19.08 -9.46
C VAL A 233 -8.91 -19.94 -8.22
N GLU A 234 -8.76 -21.27 -8.30
CA GLU A 234 -8.88 -22.16 -7.15
C GLU A 234 -7.78 -21.91 -6.11
N SER A 235 -6.62 -21.40 -6.51
CA SER A 235 -5.57 -20.97 -5.56
C SER A 235 -6.02 -19.76 -4.75
N PHE A 236 -6.69 -18.79 -5.38
CA PHE A 236 -7.30 -17.68 -4.68
C PHE A 236 -8.41 -18.13 -3.72
N GLU A 237 -9.32 -19.00 -4.16
CA GLU A 237 -10.40 -19.53 -3.32
C GLU A 237 -9.89 -20.27 -2.07
N ARG A 238 -8.68 -20.86 -2.14
CA ARG A 238 -8.02 -21.56 -1.00
C ARG A 238 -7.10 -20.68 -0.17
N SER A 239 -6.89 -19.45 -0.54
CA SER A 239 -5.90 -18.55 0.08
C SER A 239 -6.21 -18.12 1.52
N GLY A 240 -7.47 -18.29 1.94
CA GLY A 240 -7.98 -17.77 3.21
C GLY A 240 -8.46 -16.32 3.13
N ILE A 241 -8.33 -15.65 1.99
CA ILE A 241 -8.84 -14.32 1.72
C ILE A 241 -10.37 -14.34 1.79
N HIS A 242 -10.95 -13.37 2.50
CA HIS A 242 -12.40 -13.21 2.53
C HIS A 242 -12.84 -12.29 1.39
N SER A 243 -13.37 -12.86 0.32
CA SER A 243 -13.81 -12.12 -0.86
C SER A 243 -15.31 -11.86 -0.84
N ILE A 244 -15.72 -10.63 -1.24
CA ILE A 244 -17.10 -10.19 -1.46
C ILE A 244 -17.16 -9.61 -2.88
N ASP A 245 -17.90 -10.27 -3.75
CA ASP A 245 -17.99 -9.91 -5.15
C ASP A 245 -18.82 -8.65 -5.41
N ALA A 246 -18.65 -8.06 -6.60
CA ALA A 246 -19.39 -6.88 -7.04
C ALA A 246 -20.90 -7.13 -7.07
N ALA A 247 -21.36 -8.32 -7.46
CA ALA A 247 -22.77 -8.66 -7.48
C ALA A 247 -23.40 -8.59 -6.07
N THR A 248 -22.67 -9.00 -5.05
CA THR A 248 -23.09 -8.85 -3.64
C THR A 248 -23.13 -7.39 -3.22
N ILE A 249 -22.15 -6.56 -3.66
CA ILE A 249 -22.16 -5.12 -3.39
C ILE A 249 -23.37 -4.45 -4.04
N HIS A 250 -23.69 -4.80 -5.28
CA HIS A 250 -24.87 -4.27 -5.98
C HIS A 250 -26.17 -4.68 -5.30
N ARG A 251 -26.28 -5.94 -4.87
CA ARG A 251 -27.49 -6.47 -4.23
C ARG A 251 -27.74 -5.93 -2.84
N ASP A 252 -26.70 -5.92 -2.00
CA ASP A 252 -26.82 -5.63 -0.56
C ASP A 252 -26.59 -4.14 -0.24
N GLY A 253 -25.99 -3.38 -1.17
CA GLY A 253 -25.60 -1.99 -1.02
C GLY A 253 -24.17 -1.82 -0.50
N ALA A 254 -23.41 -0.93 -1.14
CA ALA A 254 -21.98 -0.74 -0.90
C ALA A 254 -21.66 -0.38 0.56
N ARG A 255 -22.45 0.52 1.19
CA ARG A 255 -22.24 0.91 2.59
C ARG A 255 -22.44 -0.26 3.55
N GLN A 256 -23.48 -1.09 3.36
CA GLN A 256 -23.74 -2.23 4.23
C GLN A 256 -22.63 -3.29 4.11
N VAL A 257 -22.14 -3.53 2.89
CA VAL A 257 -21.01 -4.43 2.65
C VAL A 257 -19.75 -3.90 3.32
N ALA A 258 -19.48 -2.60 3.20
CA ALA A 258 -18.33 -1.96 3.85
C ALA A 258 -18.38 -2.02 5.38
N ASP A 259 -19.57 -1.87 5.99
CA ASP A 259 -19.73 -2.02 7.45
C ASP A 259 -19.42 -3.45 7.91
N ARG A 260 -19.85 -4.47 7.15
CA ARG A 260 -19.48 -5.88 7.41
C ARG A 260 -17.98 -6.13 7.26
N ALA A 261 -17.39 -5.61 6.19
CA ALA A 261 -15.95 -5.71 5.93
C ALA A 261 -15.14 -5.02 7.05
N ARG A 262 -15.51 -3.81 7.43
CA ARG A 262 -14.90 -3.08 8.54
C ARG A 262 -14.97 -3.86 9.85
N THR A 263 -16.15 -4.37 10.22
CA THR A 263 -16.32 -5.17 11.44
C THR A 263 -15.40 -6.38 11.45
N ARG A 264 -15.24 -7.06 10.30
CA ARG A 264 -14.32 -8.18 10.16
C ARG A 264 -12.86 -7.74 10.32
N LEU A 265 -12.43 -6.69 9.65
CA LEU A 265 -11.07 -6.14 9.75
C LEU A 265 -10.73 -5.67 11.16
N GLU A 266 -11.68 -5.05 11.86
CA GLU A 266 -11.51 -4.61 13.26
C GLU A 266 -11.40 -5.76 14.25
N ALA A 267 -12.04 -6.90 13.95
CA ALA A 267 -11.98 -8.10 14.78
C ALA A 267 -10.69 -8.93 14.60
N MET A 268 -9.92 -8.68 13.54
CA MET A 268 -8.67 -9.37 13.29
C MET A 268 -7.61 -9.03 14.35
N PRO A 269 -6.71 -9.99 14.71
CA PRO A 269 -5.62 -9.76 15.67
C PRO A 269 -4.47 -9.00 15.00
N THR A 270 -4.79 -7.82 14.44
CA THR A 270 -3.88 -6.93 13.72
C THR A 270 -3.83 -5.57 14.38
N GLU A 271 -2.73 -4.85 14.22
CA GLU A 271 -2.53 -3.50 14.75
C GLU A 271 -3.37 -2.44 14.02
N GLY A 272 -3.84 -2.76 12.82
CA GLY A 272 -4.66 -1.95 11.97
C GLY A 272 -4.75 -2.56 10.58
N TYR A 273 -5.26 -1.83 9.60
CA TYR A 273 -5.32 -2.29 8.22
C TYR A 273 -5.04 -1.16 7.23
N TRP A 274 -4.51 -1.57 6.08
CA TRP A 274 -4.30 -0.74 4.90
C TRP A 274 -5.50 -0.89 3.96
N ILE A 275 -5.78 0.14 3.17
CA ILE A 275 -6.81 0.10 2.13
C ILE A 275 -6.10 0.24 0.78
N HIS A 276 -6.15 -0.78 -0.05
CA HIS A 276 -5.75 -0.72 -1.45
C HIS A 276 -6.99 -0.48 -2.30
N VAL A 277 -6.91 0.45 -3.24
CA VAL A 277 -8.01 0.77 -4.16
C VAL A 277 -7.47 0.77 -5.58
N ASP A 278 -7.84 -0.23 -6.34
CA ASP A 278 -7.68 -0.20 -7.79
C ASP A 278 -8.85 0.59 -8.42
N ALA A 279 -8.54 1.53 -9.31
CA ALA A 279 -9.55 2.33 -9.99
C ALA A 279 -10.40 1.50 -10.95
N ASP A 280 -9.95 0.32 -11.37
CA ASP A 280 -10.69 -0.58 -12.25
C ASP A 280 -11.78 -1.40 -11.54
N VAL A 281 -11.89 -1.29 -10.20
CA VAL A 281 -13.11 -1.70 -9.48
C VAL A 281 -14.33 -0.95 -9.98
N LEU A 282 -14.12 0.21 -10.62
CA LEU A 282 -15.16 0.99 -11.27
C LEU A 282 -15.50 0.40 -12.64
N ALA A 283 -16.78 0.32 -12.95
CA ALA A 283 -17.25 -0.20 -14.23
C ALA A 283 -16.72 0.62 -15.42
N GLU A 284 -16.37 -0.05 -16.52
CA GLU A 284 -15.89 0.56 -17.77
C GLU A 284 -16.73 1.76 -18.22
N ARG A 285 -18.07 1.67 -18.08
CA ARG A 285 -18.98 2.76 -18.47
C ARG A 285 -18.77 4.07 -17.71
N VAL A 286 -18.11 4.04 -16.55
CA VAL A 286 -17.86 5.23 -15.72
C VAL A 286 -16.38 5.54 -15.54
N MET A 287 -15.50 4.55 -15.70
CA MET A 287 -14.04 4.67 -15.60
C MET A 287 -13.35 3.83 -16.69
N PRO A 288 -13.41 4.25 -17.97
CA PRO A 288 -12.68 3.57 -19.04
C PRO A 288 -11.16 3.84 -19.04
N ALA A 289 -10.67 4.75 -18.18
CA ALA A 289 -9.29 5.17 -18.14
C ALA A 289 -8.47 4.31 -17.16
N VAL A 290 -8.44 3.01 -17.39
CA VAL A 290 -7.74 1.98 -16.62
C VAL A 290 -7.11 0.93 -17.55
N ASP A 291 -6.19 0.10 -17.05
CA ASP A 291 -5.51 -0.93 -17.84
C ASP A 291 -6.45 -2.08 -18.23
N SER A 292 -7.27 -2.54 -17.31
CA SER A 292 -8.13 -3.71 -17.46
C SER A 292 -9.60 -3.39 -17.12
N PRO A 293 -10.34 -2.68 -18.01
CA PRO A 293 -11.70 -2.24 -17.73
C PRO A 293 -12.67 -3.42 -17.50
N ASN A 294 -13.55 -3.30 -16.51
CA ASN A 294 -14.53 -4.32 -16.15
C ASN A 294 -15.96 -3.81 -16.35
N PRO A 295 -16.84 -4.54 -17.08
CA PRO A 295 -18.20 -4.07 -17.36
C PRO A 295 -19.11 -4.04 -16.14
N ASP A 296 -18.89 -4.95 -15.16
CA ASP A 296 -19.78 -5.19 -14.01
C ASP A 296 -19.27 -4.57 -12.70
N GLY A 297 -18.30 -3.65 -12.80
CA GLY A 297 -17.72 -2.93 -11.65
C GLY A 297 -18.69 -1.93 -11.01
N LEU A 298 -18.20 -1.23 -10.00
CA LEU A 298 -18.94 -0.23 -9.23
C LEU A 298 -19.11 1.09 -9.99
N ASP A 299 -19.97 1.97 -9.51
CA ASP A 299 -19.97 3.38 -9.89
C ASP A 299 -19.26 4.23 -8.80
N PHE A 300 -19.07 5.54 -9.09
CA PHE A 300 -18.39 6.45 -8.15
C PHE A 300 -19.12 6.63 -6.82
N GLU A 301 -20.46 6.61 -6.82
CA GLU A 301 -21.25 6.71 -5.58
C GLU A 301 -21.12 5.44 -4.74
N GLN A 302 -21.10 4.29 -5.39
CA GLN A 302 -20.86 3.01 -4.72
C GLN A 302 -19.44 2.92 -4.16
N LEU A 303 -18.42 3.39 -4.90
CA LEU A 303 -17.04 3.47 -4.41
C LEU A 303 -16.95 4.38 -3.18
N ARG A 304 -17.52 5.59 -3.25
CA ARG A 304 -17.61 6.52 -2.11
C ARG A 304 -18.27 5.85 -0.90
N ALA A 305 -19.44 5.22 -1.10
CA ALA A 305 -20.19 4.56 -0.05
C ALA A 305 -19.46 3.35 0.55
N LEU A 306 -18.63 2.65 -0.25
CA LEU A 306 -17.80 1.54 0.18
C LEU A 306 -16.61 2.01 1.02
N LEU A 307 -15.94 3.07 0.60
CA LEU A 307 -14.73 3.57 1.25
C LEU A 307 -15.03 4.29 2.58
N ALA A 308 -16.14 5.03 2.68
CA ALA A 308 -16.43 5.85 3.85
C ALA A 308 -16.45 5.07 5.19
N PRO A 309 -17.14 3.91 5.33
CA PRO A 309 -17.08 3.12 6.55
C PRO A 309 -15.68 2.53 6.83
N LEU A 310 -14.94 2.13 5.80
CA LEU A 310 -13.57 1.62 5.96
C LEU A 310 -12.64 2.72 6.50
N LEU A 311 -12.74 3.93 5.93
CA LEU A 311 -11.98 5.10 6.37
C LEU A 311 -12.37 5.57 7.77
N ALA A 312 -13.63 5.39 8.20
CA ALA A 312 -14.10 5.81 9.52
C ALA A 312 -13.47 5.01 10.67
N SER A 313 -12.93 3.83 10.39
CA SER A 313 -12.31 2.98 11.43
C SER A 313 -11.04 3.61 12.01
N PRO A 314 -10.87 3.61 13.35
CA PRO A 314 -9.60 4.00 13.96
C PRO A 314 -8.47 3.01 13.64
N LYS A 315 -8.78 1.79 13.18
CA LYS A 315 -7.79 0.82 12.72
C LYS A 315 -7.34 1.03 11.26
N ALA A 316 -8.01 1.89 10.48
CA ALA A 316 -7.52 2.25 9.14
C ALA A 316 -6.34 3.21 9.28
N ILE A 317 -5.15 2.78 8.82
CA ILE A 317 -3.89 3.49 9.00
C ILE A 317 -3.39 4.18 7.74
N GLY A 318 -3.95 3.86 6.60
CA GLY A 318 -3.63 4.46 5.31
C GLY A 318 -4.41 3.84 4.17
N MET A 319 -4.29 4.47 3.02
CA MET A 319 -4.92 4.05 1.76
C MET A 319 -3.97 4.34 0.61
N GLU A 320 -4.02 3.50 -0.42
CA GLU A 320 -3.42 3.78 -1.73
C GLU A 320 -4.47 3.69 -2.83
N LEU A 321 -4.26 4.46 -3.89
CA LEU A 321 -5.10 4.50 -5.08
C LEU A 321 -4.23 4.25 -6.30
N THR A 322 -4.66 3.38 -7.22
CA THR A 322 -3.86 2.86 -8.33
C THR A 322 -4.63 2.82 -9.65
N ILE A 323 -3.93 2.54 -10.74
CA ILE A 323 -4.41 2.16 -12.10
C ILE A 323 -5.09 3.26 -12.93
N PHE A 324 -5.56 4.35 -12.37
CA PHE A 324 -6.09 5.43 -13.22
C PHE A 324 -5.03 5.93 -14.20
N ASP A 325 -5.33 5.88 -15.51
CA ASP A 325 -4.42 6.33 -16.58
C ASP A 325 -4.87 7.67 -17.17
N PRO A 326 -4.19 8.79 -16.85
CA PRO A 326 -4.55 10.10 -17.36
C PRO A 326 -4.40 10.25 -18.89
N ASP A 327 -3.64 9.39 -19.55
CA ASP A 327 -3.53 9.43 -21.03
C ASP A 327 -4.84 9.03 -21.70
N LEU A 328 -5.71 8.31 -20.98
CA LEU A 328 -7.04 7.93 -21.40
C LEU A 328 -8.13 8.92 -20.95
N ASP A 329 -7.75 10.02 -20.27
CA ASP A 329 -8.63 11.07 -19.75
C ASP A 329 -8.15 12.46 -20.23
N PRO A 330 -8.16 12.76 -21.51
CA PRO A 330 -7.51 13.95 -22.08
C PRO A 330 -8.10 15.29 -21.61
N ASP A 331 -9.35 15.31 -21.13
CA ASP A 331 -10.01 16.52 -20.60
C ASP A 331 -10.01 16.60 -19.06
N GLY A 332 -9.45 15.60 -18.37
CA GLY A 332 -9.34 15.52 -16.93
C GLY A 332 -10.69 15.34 -16.20
N THR A 333 -11.72 14.91 -16.92
CA THR A 333 -13.07 14.73 -16.34
C THR A 333 -13.09 13.54 -15.37
N LEU A 334 -12.45 12.44 -15.72
CA LEU A 334 -12.40 11.24 -14.87
C LEU A 334 -11.51 11.47 -13.64
N ALA A 335 -10.38 12.19 -13.80
CA ALA A 335 -9.55 12.62 -12.67
C ALA A 335 -10.36 13.42 -11.63
N ARG A 336 -11.19 14.38 -12.10
CA ARG A 336 -12.07 15.16 -11.21
C ARG A 336 -13.10 14.29 -10.51
N ARG A 337 -13.79 13.41 -11.24
CA ARG A 337 -14.81 12.52 -10.68
C ARG A 337 -14.23 11.55 -9.66
N LEU A 338 -13.05 10.97 -9.95
CA LEU A 338 -12.33 10.10 -9.02
C LEU A 338 -11.92 10.87 -7.75
N SER A 339 -11.36 12.06 -7.91
CA SER A 339 -11.02 12.94 -6.79
C SER A 339 -12.26 13.31 -5.95
N ASP A 340 -13.40 13.59 -6.59
CA ASP A 340 -14.66 13.90 -5.91
C ASP A 340 -15.16 12.72 -5.07
N ALA A 341 -15.09 11.51 -5.61
CA ALA A 341 -15.46 10.29 -4.88
C ALA A 341 -14.56 10.06 -3.68
N ILE A 342 -13.23 10.22 -3.84
CA ILE A 342 -12.26 10.08 -2.75
C ILE A 342 -12.47 11.13 -1.67
N VAL A 343 -12.54 12.43 -2.03
CA VAL A 343 -12.80 13.50 -1.05
C VAL A 343 -14.11 13.26 -0.32
N GLY A 344 -15.18 12.94 -1.04
CA GLY A 344 -16.47 12.63 -0.44
C GLY A 344 -16.43 11.45 0.52
N ALA A 345 -15.64 10.40 0.22
CA ALA A 345 -15.46 9.27 1.14
C ALA A 345 -14.75 9.71 2.45
N PHE A 346 -13.74 10.57 2.35
CA PHE A 346 -13.07 11.13 3.53
C PHE A 346 -14.01 12.04 4.35
N GLU A 347 -14.82 12.86 3.70
CA GLU A 347 -15.85 13.69 4.36
C GLU A 347 -16.88 12.84 5.10
N ASP A 348 -17.45 11.83 4.42
CA ASP A 348 -18.47 10.93 4.97
C ASP A 348 -17.93 10.05 6.11
N SER A 349 -16.63 9.74 6.08
CA SER A 349 -15.95 9.00 7.16
C SER A 349 -15.73 9.82 8.42
N GLY A 350 -15.83 11.14 8.33
CA GLY A 350 -15.54 12.06 9.42
C GLY A 350 -14.04 12.35 9.62
N ARG A 351 -13.14 11.83 8.76
CA ARG A 351 -11.69 12.07 8.89
C ARG A 351 -11.26 13.50 8.60
N LEU A 352 -12.08 14.29 7.87
CA LEU A 352 -11.81 15.70 7.55
C LEU A 352 -12.52 16.67 8.53
N ARG A 353 -13.20 16.17 9.56
CA ARG A 353 -13.83 17.02 10.58
C ARG A 353 -12.75 17.48 11.56
N GLU A 354 -12.67 18.81 11.75
CA GLU A 354 -11.88 19.47 12.78
C GLU A 354 -12.33 19.12 14.20
#